data_78deec5e52c759f067beae908c6c8c8f
#
_entry.id   78deec5e52c759f067beae908c6c8c8f
#
_cell.length_a   1.000
_cell.length_b   1.000
_cell.length_c   1.000
_cell.angle_alpha   90.00
_cell.angle_beta   90.00
_cell.angle_gamma   90.00
#
_symmetry.space_group_name_H-M   'P 1'
#
loop_
_entity.id
_entity.type
_entity.pdbx_description
1 polymer ?
#
loop_
_entity_poly.entity_id
_entity_poly.type
_entity_poly.pdbx_seq_one_letter_code
_entity_poly.pdbx_strand_id
1 'polypeptide(L)'
;MSEYRLVMKGVVKTFPGVKALDHAQLELRPGKVMALMGENGAGKSTLMKCMFGIYKMDEGEIEYEGQKVTIPNPLEALNRGIAMVHQELQPIPARTVAENIWLGRYPTKKAGPITIVDHAKMYKDTDDLLKKLKLDINSHAKLGSLSIAQMQMVEIAKAVSANCKVLILDEPTSSLTANEVESLFRIMRELKDQGVALVYISHKMDEIKVIADEVTIMRDGHYIGKWDVANMTSIHPRSFRHCSFELKKGEILGVAGLVGAQRTELMEGIFGLRAHTTGRVWIKGEEVHIKQPRDAIHKSVALLTEDRRATGIMGVLSVADNISIASLDALRKGPIMLDDKKILDLVATNKEKMAIKVPSPKTAIKSLSGGNQQKVLIARWLANNPDVLILDEPTRGIDVGAKYEIYCIIADLAKQGKSIIM
;
A
#
# COMPACT_ATOMS: atom_id res chain seq x y z
N MET A 1 18.77 31.78 -6.50
CA MET A 1 17.47 31.08 -6.38
C MET A 1 17.59 30.10 -5.23
N SER A 2 16.55 29.93 -4.41
CA SER A 2 16.59 28.92 -3.32
C SER A 2 16.77 27.53 -3.92
N GLU A 3 17.60 26.69 -3.30
CA GLU A 3 17.78 25.28 -3.68
C GLU A 3 16.46 24.48 -3.56
N TYR A 4 15.63 24.89 -2.63
CA TYR A 4 14.34 24.26 -2.33
C TYR A 4 13.17 25.10 -2.79
N ARG A 5 12.15 24.43 -3.35
CA ARG A 5 10.86 25.03 -3.68
C ARG A 5 10.01 25.27 -2.43
N LEU A 6 10.00 24.27 -1.55
CA LEU A 6 9.27 24.31 -0.29
C LEU A 6 10.04 23.53 0.77
N VAL A 7 10.08 24.07 1.98
CA VAL A 7 10.67 23.40 3.15
C VAL A 7 9.69 23.52 4.31
N MET A 8 9.45 22.42 4.99
CA MET A 8 8.73 22.35 6.27
C MET A 8 9.73 21.94 7.35
N LYS A 9 9.78 22.69 8.46
CA LYS A 9 10.72 22.44 9.57
C LYS A 9 9.99 22.40 10.89
N GLY A 10 10.30 21.38 11.72
CA GLY A 10 9.82 21.29 13.09
C GLY A 10 8.31 21.26 13.25
N VAL A 11 7.59 20.65 12.30
CA VAL A 11 6.13 20.67 12.26
C VAL A 11 5.56 19.80 13.36
N VAL A 12 4.75 20.40 14.21
CA VAL A 12 3.99 19.73 15.28
C VAL A 12 2.50 19.84 14.98
N LYS A 13 1.78 18.74 15.14
CA LYS A 13 0.33 18.70 15.07
C LYS A 13 -0.25 17.71 16.05
N THR A 14 -1.08 18.19 16.94
CA THR A 14 -1.77 17.41 17.97
C THR A 14 -3.28 17.40 17.69
N PHE A 15 -3.89 16.25 17.87
CA PHE A 15 -5.34 16.06 17.91
C PHE A 15 -5.73 15.52 19.28
N PRO A 16 -7.02 15.57 19.68
CA PRO A 16 -7.45 15.01 20.96
C PRO A 16 -6.98 13.55 21.12
N GLY A 17 -6.11 13.33 22.10
CA GLY A 17 -5.58 11.99 22.43
C GLY A 17 -4.39 11.50 21.60
N VAL A 18 -3.91 12.25 20.57
CA VAL A 18 -2.76 11.81 19.76
C VAL A 18 -1.94 12.99 19.22
N LYS A 19 -0.62 12.90 19.34
CA LYS A 19 0.33 13.79 18.65
C LYS A 19 0.68 13.17 17.31
N ALA A 20 0.02 13.66 16.26
CA ALA A 20 0.12 13.09 14.91
C ALA A 20 1.40 13.49 14.15
N LEU A 21 1.99 14.65 14.51
CA LEU A 21 3.29 15.10 14.02
C LEU A 21 4.09 15.63 15.20
N ASP A 22 5.34 15.20 15.27
CA ASP A 22 6.30 15.61 16.29
C ASP A 22 7.64 15.99 15.65
N HIS A 23 7.82 17.32 15.44
CA HIS A 23 8.98 17.89 14.76
C HIS A 23 9.25 17.29 13.36
N ALA A 24 8.18 17.00 12.61
CA ALA A 24 8.27 16.49 11.26
C ALA A 24 8.92 17.51 10.31
N GLN A 25 9.63 17.00 9.28
CA GLN A 25 10.34 17.82 8.30
C GLN A 25 10.10 17.28 6.89
N LEU A 26 10.13 18.19 5.90
CA LEU A 26 10.07 17.84 4.50
C LEU A 26 10.73 18.95 3.66
N GLU A 27 11.51 18.53 2.66
CA GLU A 27 12.22 19.43 1.76
C GLU A 27 11.91 19.04 0.31
N LEU A 28 11.44 19.99 -0.50
CA LEU A 28 11.09 19.76 -1.89
C LEU A 28 11.96 20.59 -2.82
N ARG A 29 12.60 19.95 -3.79
CA ARG A 29 13.39 20.60 -4.83
C ARG A 29 12.59 20.76 -6.12
N PRO A 30 12.77 21.88 -6.87
CA PRO A 30 12.18 22.03 -8.21
C PRO A 30 12.64 20.90 -9.13
N GLY A 31 11.72 20.33 -9.93
CA GLY A 31 12.04 19.28 -10.89
C GLY A 31 12.52 17.98 -10.25
N LYS A 32 12.08 17.68 -9.03
CA LYS A 32 12.36 16.43 -8.32
C LYS A 32 11.09 15.80 -7.79
N VAL A 33 11.08 14.48 -7.74
CA VAL A 33 10.04 13.68 -7.11
C VAL A 33 10.53 13.23 -5.74
N MET A 34 9.92 13.75 -4.69
CA MET A 34 10.14 13.33 -3.31
C MET A 34 9.12 12.26 -2.93
N ALA A 35 9.57 11.03 -2.71
CA ALA A 35 8.74 10.01 -2.10
C ALA A 35 8.61 10.23 -0.59
N LEU A 36 7.39 10.22 -0.07
CA LEU A 36 7.13 10.28 1.37
C LEU A 36 6.66 8.92 1.85
N MET A 37 7.51 8.24 2.62
CA MET A 37 7.29 6.89 3.10
C MET A 37 7.06 6.84 4.60
N GLY A 38 6.42 5.77 5.05
CA GLY A 38 6.16 5.46 6.46
C GLY A 38 4.95 4.53 6.59
N GLU A 39 4.78 3.94 7.76
CA GLU A 39 3.63 3.07 8.06
C GLU A 39 2.31 3.86 8.08
N ASN A 40 1.18 3.12 8.09
CA ASN A 40 -0.12 3.74 8.31
C ASN A 40 -0.15 4.36 9.72
N GLY A 41 -0.56 5.63 9.80
CA GLY A 41 -0.48 6.37 11.06
C GLY A 41 0.84 7.13 11.29
N ALA A 42 1.86 6.98 10.43
CA ALA A 42 3.15 7.71 10.55
C ALA A 42 3.06 9.24 10.38
N GLY A 43 1.88 9.79 10.11
CA GLY A 43 1.67 11.24 9.98
C GLY A 43 1.78 11.81 8.58
N LYS A 44 2.06 10.99 7.53
CA LYS A 44 2.26 11.44 6.15
C LYS A 44 1.15 12.34 5.63
N SER A 45 -0.08 11.84 5.61
CA SER A 45 -1.25 12.60 5.13
C SER A 45 -1.55 13.81 6.02
N THR A 46 -1.23 13.75 7.32
CA THR A 46 -1.35 14.91 8.23
C THR A 46 -0.35 16.00 7.84
N LEU A 47 0.90 15.64 7.55
CA LEU A 47 1.93 16.59 7.11
C LEU A 47 1.53 17.27 5.79
N MET A 48 0.99 16.50 4.82
CA MET A 48 0.48 17.05 3.56
C MET A 48 -0.73 17.97 3.78
N LYS A 49 -1.65 17.61 4.66
CA LYS A 49 -2.80 18.45 5.00
C LYS A 49 -2.38 19.75 5.70
N CYS A 50 -1.29 19.73 6.48
CA CYS A 50 -0.68 20.95 7.02
C CYS A 50 -0.06 21.80 5.91
N MET A 51 0.69 21.20 4.97
CA MET A 51 1.26 21.89 3.81
C MET A 51 0.18 22.55 2.95
N PHE A 52 -0.94 21.88 2.76
CA PHE A 52 -2.05 22.35 1.94
C PHE A 52 -3.01 23.29 2.68
N GLY A 53 -2.77 23.57 3.98
CA GLY A 53 -3.59 24.48 4.78
C GLY A 53 -4.95 23.92 5.22
N ILE A 54 -5.17 22.59 5.13
CA ILE A 54 -6.36 21.94 5.69
C ILE A 54 -6.27 21.90 7.21
N TYR A 55 -5.07 21.60 7.73
CA TYR A 55 -4.80 21.64 9.17
C TYR A 55 -3.82 22.76 9.48
N LYS A 56 -4.13 23.54 10.49
CA LYS A 56 -3.18 24.51 11.05
C LYS A 56 -2.14 23.75 11.86
N MET A 57 -0.87 24.02 11.64
CA MET A 57 0.23 23.52 12.46
C MET A 57 0.16 24.15 13.84
N ASP A 58 0.50 23.39 14.87
CA ASP A 58 0.60 23.91 16.26
C ASP A 58 1.97 24.57 16.46
N GLU A 59 3.05 23.98 15.87
CA GLU A 59 4.40 24.53 15.85
C GLU A 59 5.06 24.24 14.49
N GLY A 60 6.19 24.89 14.22
CA GLY A 60 6.97 24.73 13.00
C GLY A 60 6.78 25.88 12.01
N GLU A 61 7.46 25.77 10.89
CA GLU A 61 7.44 26.79 9.85
C GLU A 61 7.45 26.19 8.44
N ILE A 62 6.91 26.96 7.50
CA ILE A 62 6.95 26.68 6.07
C ILE A 62 7.75 27.79 5.38
N GLU A 63 8.77 27.40 4.64
CA GLU A 63 9.48 28.27 3.70
C GLU A 63 9.05 27.91 2.27
N TYR A 64 8.66 28.89 1.48
CA TYR A 64 8.30 28.71 0.07
C TYR A 64 9.13 29.67 -0.78
N GLU A 65 9.88 29.11 -1.75
CA GLU A 65 10.84 29.86 -2.59
C GLU A 65 11.82 30.72 -1.76
N GLY A 66 12.23 30.21 -0.60
CA GLY A 66 13.19 30.89 0.31
C GLY A 66 12.56 31.94 1.23
N GLN A 67 11.25 32.09 1.23
CA GLN A 67 10.54 33.03 2.11
C GLN A 67 9.65 32.26 3.10
N LYS A 68 9.67 32.69 4.35
CA LYS A 68 8.76 32.15 5.37
C LYS A 68 7.31 32.57 5.04
N VAL A 69 6.43 31.58 4.96
CA VAL A 69 5.03 31.78 4.58
C VAL A 69 4.08 31.12 5.57
N THR A 70 2.87 31.65 5.64
CA THR A 70 1.74 30.98 6.31
C THR A 70 0.73 30.58 5.26
N ILE A 71 0.22 29.34 5.35
CA ILE A 71 -0.81 28.78 4.46
C ILE A 71 -2.05 28.50 5.30
N PRO A 72 -2.96 29.45 5.46
CA PRO A 72 -4.08 29.36 6.41
C PRO A 72 -5.23 28.47 5.91
N ASN A 73 -5.32 28.25 4.58
CA ASN A 73 -6.38 27.50 3.95
C ASN A 73 -5.95 26.96 2.56
N PRO A 74 -6.70 25.99 1.99
CA PRO A 74 -6.40 25.41 0.67
C PRO A 74 -6.41 26.40 -0.48
N LEU A 75 -7.21 27.47 -0.43
CA LEU A 75 -7.25 28.48 -1.48
C LEU A 75 -5.91 29.23 -1.57
N GLU A 76 -5.31 29.57 -0.43
CA GLU A 76 -3.99 30.20 -0.38
C GLU A 76 -2.90 29.25 -0.91
N ALA A 77 -2.99 27.94 -0.61
CA ALA A 77 -2.09 26.94 -1.18
C ALA A 77 -2.19 26.90 -2.70
N LEU A 78 -3.40 26.83 -3.24
CA LEU A 78 -3.65 26.84 -4.69
C LEU A 78 -3.14 28.13 -5.34
N ASN A 79 -3.35 29.30 -4.74
CA ASN A 79 -2.87 30.59 -5.24
C ASN A 79 -1.34 30.66 -5.32
N ARG A 80 -0.65 29.94 -4.43
CA ARG A 80 0.82 29.78 -4.46
C ARG A 80 1.30 28.71 -5.43
N GLY A 81 0.38 28.00 -6.08
CA GLY A 81 0.70 26.91 -6.99
C GLY A 81 1.00 25.59 -6.27
N ILE A 82 0.50 25.38 -5.06
CA ILE A 82 0.52 24.09 -4.38
C ILE A 82 -0.81 23.39 -4.65
N ALA A 83 -0.78 22.23 -5.30
CA ALA A 83 -1.96 21.42 -5.60
C ALA A 83 -1.85 20.05 -4.91
N MET A 84 -3.00 19.45 -4.59
CA MET A 84 -3.06 18.15 -3.94
C MET A 84 -4.13 17.27 -4.59
N VAL A 85 -3.75 16.05 -4.92
CA VAL A 85 -4.64 14.95 -5.29
C VAL A 85 -4.78 14.04 -4.08
N HIS A 86 -5.98 13.95 -3.55
CA HIS A 86 -6.29 13.18 -2.34
C HIS A 86 -6.43 11.69 -2.65
N GLN A 87 -6.17 10.85 -1.65
CA GLN A 87 -6.37 9.41 -1.71
C GLN A 87 -7.86 9.06 -1.99
N GLU A 88 -8.78 9.74 -1.34
CA GLU A 88 -10.21 9.62 -1.64
C GLU A 88 -10.62 10.73 -2.61
N LEU A 89 -11.07 10.33 -3.80
CA LEU A 89 -11.56 11.26 -4.80
C LEU A 89 -12.84 11.94 -4.32
N GLN A 90 -12.93 13.25 -4.52
CA GLN A 90 -14.13 14.05 -4.21
C GLN A 90 -14.71 14.70 -5.47
N PRO A 91 -15.08 13.90 -6.48
CA PRO A 91 -15.63 14.42 -7.72
C PRO A 91 -17.06 14.92 -7.50
N ILE A 92 -17.53 15.80 -8.41
CA ILE A 92 -18.95 16.11 -8.53
C ILE A 92 -19.50 15.26 -9.68
N PRO A 93 -20.12 14.09 -9.41
CA PRO A 93 -20.46 13.11 -10.45
C PRO A 93 -21.48 13.64 -11.48
N ALA A 94 -22.37 14.53 -11.04
CA ALA A 94 -23.42 15.11 -11.88
C ALA A 94 -22.90 16.17 -12.87
N ARG A 95 -21.68 16.68 -12.68
CA ARG A 95 -21.04 17.67 -13.53
C ARG A 95 -20.15 17.01 -14.57
N THR A 96 -19.86 17.77 -15.66
CA THR A 96 -18.98 17.29 -16.72
C THR A 96 -17.51 17.26 -16.26
N VAL A 97 -16.66 16.58 -17.01
CA VAL A 97 -15.20 16.56 -16.82
C VAL A 97 -14.66 17.97 -16.83
N ALA A 98 -15.04 18.80 -17.81
CA ALA A 98 -14.61 20.19 -17.90
C ALA A 98 -15.04 21.00 -16.67
N GLU A 99 -16.28 20.88 -16.22
CA GLU A 99 -16.77 21.59 -15.04
C GLU A 99 -16.02 21.17 -13.76
N ASN A 100 -15.63 19.90 -13.63
CA ASN A 100 -14.84 19.42 -12.48
C ASN A 100 -13.39 19.97 -12.52
N ILE A 101 -12.76 20.01 -13.71
CA ILE A 101 -11.37 20.53 -13.86
C ILE A 101 -11.32 22.01 -13.49
N TRP A 102 -12.30 22.78 -13.94
CA TRP A 102 -12.34 24.24 -13.73
C TRP A 102 -13.12 24.67 -12.48
N LEU A 103 -13.49 23.75 -11.62
CA LEU A 103 -14.26 24.05 -10.42
C LEU A 103 -13.59 25.16 -9.58
N GLY A 104 -14.33 26.23 -9.30
CA GLY A 104 -13.84 27.41 -8.57
C GLY A 104 -12.95 28.36 -9.39
N ARG A 105 -12.62 28.02 -10.67
CA ARG A 105 -11.74 28.79 -11.56
C ARG A 105 -12.29 28.89 -12.98
N TYR A 106 -13.62 28.93 -13.12
CA TYR A 106 -14.27 28.94 -14.44
C TYR A 106 -13.78 30.11 -15.31
N PRO A 107 -13.39 29.86 -16.58
CA PRO A 107 -13.14 30.92 -17.52
C PRO A 107 -14.38 31.82 -17.65
N THR A 108 -14.17 33.13 -17.64
CA THR A 108 -15.27 34.09 -17.70
C THR A 108 -15.11 35.03 -18.87
N LYS A 109 -16.25 35.55 -19.37
CA LYS A 109 -16.30 36.62 -20.37
C LYS A 109 -17.30 37.71 -19.96
N LYS A 110 -17.07 38.93 -20.46
CA LYS A 110 -17.99 40.04 -20.29
C LYS A 110 -19.18 39.89 -21.23
N ALA A 111 -20.40 39.99 -20.71
CA ALA A 111 -21.64 40.09 -21.45
C ALA A 111 -22.31 41.39 -21.04
N GLY A 112 -21.88 42.50 -21.64
CA GLY A 112 -22.23 43.85 -21.21
C GLY A 112 -21.67 44.16 -19.82
N PRO A 113 -22.49 44.61 -18.85
CA PRO A 113 -22.03 44.90 -17.48
C PRO A 113 -21.85 43.66 -16.60
N ILE A 114 -22.24 42.46 -17.07
CA ILE A 114 -22.27 41.23 -16.30
C ILE A 114 -21.10 40.34 -16.73
N THR A 115 -20.47 39.68 -15.77
CA THR A 115 -19.49 38.62 -16.03
C THR A 115 -20.17 37.27 -15.99
N ILE A 116 -20.06 36.49 -17.07
CA ILE A 116 -20.63 35.14 -17.19
C ILE A 116 -19.55 34.12 -17.47
N VAL A 117 -19.84 32.83 -17.18
CA VAL A 117 -18.94 31.72 -17.51
C VAL A 117 -18.82 31.59 -19.02
N ASP A 118 -17.60 31.47 -19.52
CA ASP A 118 -17.32 31.14 -20.92
C ASP A 118 -17.18 29.62 -21.11
N HIS A 119 -18.32 28.98 -21.33
CA HIS A 119 -18.37 27.54 -21.53
C HIS A 119 -17.56 27.09 -22.76
N ALA A 120 -17.60 27.84 -23.87
CA ALA A 120 -16.84 27.48 -25.08
C ALA A 120 -15.35 27.43 -24.80
N LYS A 121 -14.83 28.47 -24.12
CA LYS A 121 -13.42 28.49 -23.69
C LYS A 121 -13.10 27.39 -22.72
N MET A 122 -13.96 27.14 -21.75
CA MET A 122 -13.78 26.09 -20.75
C MET A 122 -13.59 24.69 -21.39
N TYR A 123 -14.48 24.31 -22.31
CA TYR A 123 -14.37 23.03 -23.01
C TYR A 123 -13.15 22.96 -23.91
N LYS A 124 -12.86 24.02 -24.66
CA LYS A 124 -11.68 24.09 -25.51
C LYS A 124 -10.39 23.92 -24.68
N ASP A 125 -10.24 24.71 -23.63
CA ASP A 125 -9.06 24.64 -22.74
C ASP A 125 -8.93 23.25 -22.10
N THR A 126 -10.06 22.58 -21.81
CA THR A 126 -10.08 21.20 -21.29
C THR A 126 -9.62 20.20 -22.34
N ASP A 127 -10.13 20.27 -23.56
CA ASP A 127 -9.73 19.36 -24.65
C ASP A 127 -8.24 19.50 -24.97
N ASP A 128 -7.73 20.73 -25.02
CA ASP A 128 -6.31 21.03 -25.21
C ASP A 128 -5.45 20.44 -24.06
N LEU A 129 -5.92 20.55 -22.81
CA LEU A 129 -5.25 19.97 -21.65
C LEU A 129 -5.23 18.43 -21.70
N LEU A 130 -6.39 17.80 -21.93
CA LEU A 130 -6.52 16.35 -22.00
C LEU A 130 -5.66 15.77 -23.13
N LYS A 131 -5.64 16.45 -24.30
CA LYS A 131 -4.77 16.11 -25.42
C LYS A 131 -3.28 16.24 -25.07
N LYS A 132 -2.87 17.32 -24.40
CA LYS A 132 -1.51 17.51 -23.90
C LYS A 132 -1.08 16.37 -22.98
N LEU A 133 -1.96 15.96 -22.07
CA LEU A 133 -1.72 14.86 -21.14
C LEU A 133 -1.88 13.47 -21.78
N LYS A 134 -2.29 13.39 -23.06
CA LYS A 134 -2.59 12.15 -23.82
C LYS A 134 -3.62 11.28 -23.08
N LEU A 135 -4.65 11.91 -22.55
CA LEU A 135 -5.78 11.28 -21.90
C LEU A 135 -6.97 11.21 -22.87
N ASP A 136 -7.42 10.00 -23.18
CA ASP A 136 -8.61 9.76 -24.02
C ASP A 136 -9.86 9.84 -23.15
N ILE A 137 -10.26 11.05 -22.80
CA ILE A 137 -11.42 11.36 -21.96
C ILE A 137 -12.22 12.48 -22.63
N ASN A 138 -13.53 12.27 -22.78
CA ASN A 138 -14.42 13.28 -23.34
C ASN A 138 -14.73 14.37 -22.30
N SER A 139 -14.38 15.63 -22.61
CA SER A 139 -14.58 16.78 -21.73
C SER A 139 -16.05 17.06 -21.37
N HIS A 140 -16.99 16.65 -22.26
CA HIS A 140 -18.42 16.79 -22.07
C HIS A 140 -19.07 15.63 -21.31
N ALA A 141 -18.37 14.51 -21.10
CA ALA A 141 -18.89 13.38 -20.34
C ALA A 141 -19.16 13.77 -18.89
N LYS A 142 -20.23 13.23 -18.28
CA LYS A 142 -20.45 13.38 -16.85
C LYS A 142 -19.40 12.59 -16.10
N LEU A 143 -18.81 13.19 -15.08
CA LEU A 143 -17.72 12.54 -14.34
C LEU A 143 -18.15 11.21 -13.72
N GLY A 144 -19.38 11.11 -13.24
CA GLY A 144 -19.92 9.86 -12.68
C GLY A 144 -20.08 8.69 -13.67
N SER A 145 -19.91 8.92 -14.99
CA SER A 145 -19.92 7.84 -16.00
C SER A 145 -18.53 7.25 -16.27
N LEU A 146 -17.48 7.83 -15.69
CA LEU A 146 -16.10 7.40 -15.88
C LEU A 146 -15.71 6.28 -14.92
N SER A 147 -14.71 5.50 -15.27
CA SER A 147 -14.07 4.57 -14.34
C SER A 147 -13.34 5.34 -13.22
N ILE A 148 -13.09 4.69 -12.09
CA ILE A 148 -12.33 5.27 -10.96
C ILE A 148 -10.96 5.77 -11.44
N ALA A 149 -10.30 5.01 -12.29
CA ALA A 149 -9.02 5.38 -12.87
C ALA A 149 -9.10 6.63 -13.75
N GLN A 150 -10.12 6.76 -14.60
CA GLN A 150 -10.34 7.95 -15.38
C GLN A 150 -10.66 9.16 -14.50
N MET A 151 -11.45 9.00 -13.44
CA MET A 151 -11.69 10.07 -12.46
C MET A 151 -10.38 10.52 -11.79
N GLN A 152 -9.49 9.59 -11.44
CA GLN A 152 -8.16 9.89 -10.91
C GLN A 152 -7.34 10.74 -11.89
N MET A 153 -7.35 10.38 -13.19
CA MET A 153 -6.67 11.15 -14.22
C MET A 153 -7.27 12.56 -14.38
N VAL A 154 -8.57 12.71 -14.23
CA VAL A 154 -9.24 14.03 -14.26
C VAL A 154 -8.82 14.89 -13.05
N GLU A 155 -8.69 14.33 -11.85
CA GLU A 155 -8.19 15.09 -10.68
C GLU A 155 -6.72 15.53 -10.87
N ILE A 156 -5.89 14.69 -11.51
CA ILE A 156 -4.53 15.06 -11.88
C ILE A 156 -4.55 16.19 -12.93
N ALA A 157 -5.39 16.08 -13.97
CA ALA A 157 -5.54 17.11 -14.97
C ALA A 157 -6.01 18.44 -14.36
N LYS A 158 -6.91 18.41 -13.38
CA LYS A 158 -7.35 19.57 -12.60
C LYS A 158 -6.19 20.24 -11.85
N ALA A 159 -5.32 19.45 -11.20
CA ALA A 159 -4.13 19.97 -10.55
C ALA A 159 -3.15 20.61 -11.54
N VAL A 160 -2.90 19.96 -12.67
CA VAL A 160 -2.04 20.48 -13.75
C VAL A 160 -2.60 21.77 -14.37
N SER A 161 -3.94 21.87 -14.54
CA SER A 161 -4.60 23.07 -15.07
C SER A 161 -4.40 24.32 -14.20
N ALA A 162 -4.01 24.13 -12.94
CA ALA A 162 -3.72 25.21 -12.00
C ALA A 162 -2.29 25.78 -12.11
N ASN A 163 -1.48 25.33 -13.09
CA ASN A 163 -0.07 25.72 -13.21
C ASN A 163 0.71 25.50 -11.90
N CYS A 164 0.52 24.35 -11.28
CA CYS A 164 1.11 24.05 -10.00
C CYS A 164 2.65 24.02 -10.06
N LYS A 165 3.29 24.55 -9.02
CA LYS A 165 4.73 24.49 -8.78
C LYS A 165 5.09 23.35 -7.82
N VAL A 166 4.12 22.93 -7.00
CA VAL A 166 4.20 21.78 -6.09
C VAL A 166 2.94 20.95 -6.30
N LEU A 167 3.10 19.66 -6.57
CA LEU A 167 2.00 18.70 -6.70
C LEU A 167 2.16 17.55 -5.70
N ILE A 168 1.15 17.39 -4.84
CA ILE A 168 1.06 16.32 -3.86
C ILE A 168 0.15 15.22 -4.42
N LEU A 169 0.64 13.99 -4.43
CA LEU A 169 -0.08 12.80 -4.87
C LEU A 169 -0.14 11.80 -3.71
N ASP A 170 -1.31 11.68 -3.08
CA ASP A 170 -1.51 10.80 -1.92
C ASP A 170 -2.09 9.45 -2.37
N GLU A 171 -1.25 8.40 -2.40
CA GLU A 171 -1.53 7.03 -2.84
C GLU A 171 -2.28 6.94 -4.19
N PRO A 172 -1.81 7.63 -5.25
CA PRO A 172 -2.59 7.79 -6.48
C PRO A 172 -2.74 6.50 -7.30
N THR A 173 -2.04 5.43 -6.96
CA THR A 173 -2.06 4.15 -7.71
C THR A 173 -2.87 3.05 -7.04
N SER A 174 -3.58 3.35 -5.94
CA SER A 174 -4.30 2.34 -5.16
C SER A 174 -5.41 1.62 -5.94
N SER A 175 -5.99 2.30 -6.95
CA SER A 175 -7.09 1.80 -7.78
C SER A 175 -6.77 1.71 -9.29
N LEU A 176 -5.49 1.90 -9.67
CA LEU A 176 -5.06 1.93 -11.06
C LEU A 176 -4.52 0.55 -11.53
N THR A 177 -4.76 0.24 -12.79
CA THR A 177 -4.12 -0.88 -13.50
C THR A 177 -2.67 -0.52 -13.87
N ALA A 178 -1.85 -1.51 -14.23
CA ALA A 178 -0.45 -1.29 -14.61
C ALA A 178 -0.28 -0.27 -15.75
N ASN A 179 -1.14 -0.30 -16.77
CA ASN A 179 -1.09 0.65 -17.89
C ASN A 179 -1.44 2.09 -17.45
N GLU A 180 -2.37 2.23 -16.52
CA GLU A 180 -2.76 3.52 -15.97
C GLU A 180 -1.68 4.10 -15.06
N VAL A 181 -0.99 3.26 -14.29
CA VAL A 181 0.20 3.65 -13.49
C VAL A 181 1.31 4.16 -14.42
N GLU A 182 1.57 3.51 -15.55
CA GLU A 182 2.55 3.98 -16.53
C GLU A 182 2.17 5.36 -17.10
N SER A 183 0.88 5.56 -17.39
CA SER A 183 0.36 6.85 -17.86
C SER A 183 0.52 7.95 -16.81
N LEU A 184 0.26 7.65 -15.55
CA LEU A 184 0.52 8.56 -14.43
C LEU A 184 2.00 8.91 -14.32
N PHE A 185 2.89 7.93 -14.36
CA PHE A 185 4.34 8.16 -14.27
C PHE A 185 4.87 8.98 -15.43
N ARG A 186 4.32 8.81 -16.62
CA ARG A 186 4.65 9.68 -17.77
C ARG A 186 4.28 11.12 -17.49
N ILE A 187 3.06 11.38 -17.01
CA ILE A 187 2.62 12.74 -16.63
C ILE A 187 3.53 13.32 -15.54
N MET A 188 3.87 12.54 -14.53
CA MET A 188 4.77 12.98 -13.45
C MET A 188 6.16 13.36 -13.98
N ARG A 189 6.73 12.58 -14.93
CA ARG A 189 8.02 12.91 -15.57
C ARG A 189 7.92 14.21 -16.38
N GLU A 190 6.85 14.39 -17.15
CA GLU A 190 6.62 15.65 -17.91
C GLU A 190 6.52 16.86 -16.98
N LEU A 191 5.84 16.74 -15.83
CA LEU A 191 5.75 17.81 -14.83
C LEU A 191 7.10 18.08 -14.14
N LYS A 192 7.84 17.02 -13.81
CA LYS A 192 9.20 17.10 -13.28
C LYS A 192 10.11 17.87 -14.23
N ASP A 193 10.07 17.58 -15.53
CA ASP A 193 10.88 18.25 -16.56
C ASP A 193 10.48 19.74 -16.72
N GLN A 194 9.24 20.09 -16.38
CA GLN A 194 8.77 21.49 -16.31
C GLN A 194 9.18 22.20 -15.01
N GLY A 195 9.92 21.54 -14.11
CA GLY A 195 10.39 22.12 -12.85
C GLY A 195 9.38 22.07 -11.70
N VAL A 196 8.29 21.30 -11.84
CA VAL A 196 7.35 21.07 -10.75
C VAL A 196 8.01 20.19 -9.69
N ALA A 197 7.88 20.56 -8.42
CA ALA A 197 8.28 19.71 -7.30
C ALA A 197 7.13 18.75 -6.98
N LEU A 198 7.39 17.44 -6.96
CA LEU A 198 6.38 16.42 -6.77
C LEU A 198 6.56 15.75 -5.41
N VAL A 199 5.47 15.56 -4.66
CA VAL A 199 5.42 14.68 -3.49
C VAL A 199 4.60 13.46 -3.87
N TYR A 200 5.21 12.29 -3.75
CA TYR A 200 4.58 11.02 -4.08
C TYR A 200 4.50 10.15 -2.82
N ILE A 201 3.29 9.98 -2.30
CA ILE A 201 3.05 9.10 -1.16
C ILE A 201 2.66 7.73 -1.70
N SER A 202 3.44 6.73 -1.38
CA SER A 202 3.15 5.34 -1.72
C SER A 202 3.83 4.41 -0.71
N HIS A 203 3.24 3.26 -0.50
CA HIS A 203 3.84 2.16 0.24
C HIS A 203 4.47 1.10 -0.70
N LYS A 204 4.34 1.28 -2.03
CA LYS A 204 4.87 0.37 -3.04
C LYS A 204 6.30 0.75 -3.43
N MET A 205 7.27 0.02 -2.91
CA MET A 205 8.69 0.30 -3.14
C MET A 205 9.09 0.24 -4.62
N ASP A 206 8.47 -0.66 -5.39
CA ASP A 206 8.76 -0.80 -6.83
C ASP A 206 8.37 0.47 -7.61
N GLU A 207 7.27 1.13 -7.23
CA GLU A 207 6.85 2.39 -7.82
C GLU A 207 7.83 3.52 -7.48
N ILE A 208 8.25 3.60 -6.21
CA ILE A 208 9.19 4.62 -5.72
C ILE A 208 10.52 4.56 -6.47
N LYS A 209 11.06 3.37 -6.69
CA LYS A 209 12.31 3.17 -7.45
C LYS A 209 12.23 3.64 -8.90
N VAL A 210 11.04 3.58 -9.50
CA VAL A 210 10.83 3.96 -10.90
C VAL A 210 10.65 5.46 -11.07
N ILE A 211 10.03 6.13 -10.08
CA ILE A 211 9.58 7.51 -10.28
C ILE A 211 10.28 8.53 -9.36
N ALA A 212 10.71 8.14 -8.16
CA ALA A 212 11.24 9.08 -7.18
C ALA A 212 12.75 9.35 -7.36
N ASP A 213 13.17 10.57 -7.04
CA ASP A 213 14.58 10.97 -6.97
C ASP A 213 15.10 10.88 -5.54
N GLU A 214 14.27 11.30 -4.59
CA GLU A 214 14.59 11.37 -3.16
C GLU A 214 13.47 10.70 -2.36
N VAL A 215 13.80 10.20 -1.19
CA VAL A 215 12.83 9.64 -0.26
C VAL A 215 13.00 10.24 1.12
N THR A 216 11.89 10.65 1.72
CA THR A 216 11.79 11.01 3.14
C THR A 216 11.01 9.93 3.87
N ILE A 217 11.53 9.47 4.98
CA ILE A 217 10.88 8.46 5.82
C ILE A 217 10.34 9.11 7.09
N MET A 218 9.08 8.82 7.39
CA MET A 218 8.40 9.19 8.63
C MET A 218 8.00 7.96 9.44
N ARG A 219 8.07 8.09 10.77
CA ARG A 219 7.61 7.07 11.70
C ARG A 219 7.07 7.73 12.97
N ASP A 220 5.87 7.32 13.39
CA ASP A 220 5.20 7.81 14.61
C ASP A 220 5.17 9.34 14.73
N GLY A 221 4.91 10.04 13.61
CA GLY A 221 4.89 11.50 13.53
C GLY A 221 6.25 12.18 13.40
N HIS A 222 7.37 11.43 13.50
CA HIS A 222 8.74 11.97 13.43
C HIS A 222 9.34 11.83 12.03
N TYR A 223 10.21 12.76 11.70
CA TYR A 223 11.13 12.66 10.57
C TYR A 223 12.30 11.74 10.94
N ILE A 224 12.53 10.68 10.16
CA ILE A 224 13.62 9.73 10.39
C ILE A 224 14.86 10.08 9.56
N GLY A 225 14.66 10.52 8.32
CA GLY A 225 15.74 10.88 7.44
C GLY A 225 15.30 11.05 5.99
N LYS A 226 16.27 11.51 5.16
CA LYS A 226 16.13 11.72 3.72
C LYS A 226 17.28 11.06 2.99
N TRP A 227 17.00 10.41 1.88
CA TRP A 227 18.00 9.70 1.06
C TRP A 227 17.71 9.91 -0.44
N ASP A 228 18.75 9.87 -1.25
CA ASP A 228 18.62 9.79 -2.71
C ASP A 228 18.25 8.36 -3.10
N VAL A 229 17.22 8.19 -3.92
CA VAL A 229 16.78 6.88 -4.40
C VAL A 229 17.87 6.19 -5.23
N ALA A 230 18.68 6.95 -5.98
CA ALA A 230 19.82 6.41 -6.72
C ALA A 230 20.86 5.71 -5.81
N ASN A 231 21.04 6.19 -4.59
CA ASN A 231 21.91 5.56 -3.61
C ASN A 231 21.28 4.35 -2.93
N MET A 232 19.95 4.24 -2.96
CA MET A 232 19.23 3.06 -2.49
C MET A 232 19.30 1.88 -3.48
N THR A 233 19.59 2.13 -4.76
CA THR A 233 19.71 1.09 -5.79
C THR A 233 20.96 0.23 -5.67
N SER A 234 21.97 0.66 -4.90
CA SER A 234 23.16 -0.16 -4.59
C SER A 234 22.85 -1.30 -3.60
N ILE A 235 21.73 -1.24 -2.90
CA ILE A 235 21.19 -2.36 -2.13
C ILE A 235 20.27 -3.12 -3.08
N HIS A 236 20.68 -4.32 -3.49
CA HIS A 236 19.85 -5.16 -4.36
C HIS A 236 18.45 -5.28 -3.77
N PRO A 237 17.39 -4.82 -4.47
CA PRO A 237 16.04 -4.65 -3.90
C PRO A 237 15.32 -5.96 -3.57
N ARG A 238 15.99 -7.09 -3.68
CA ARG A 238 15.43 -8.43 -3.46
C ARG A 238 16.35 -9.36 -2.67
N SER A 239 17.27 -8.82 -1.88
CA SER A 239 18.19 -9.66 -1.11
C SER A 239 18.33 -9.18 0.33
N PHE A 240 18.02 -10.05 1.28
CA PHE A 240 18.42 -9.91 2.67
C PHE A 240 19.90 -10.32 2.81
N ARG A 241 20.64 -9.72 3.76
CA ARG A 241 22.06 -10.01 4.02
C ARG A 241 22.31 -10.14 5.50
N HIS A 242 23.19 -11.09 5.86
CA HIS A 242 23.70 -11.26 7.23
C HIS A 242 22.60 -11.39 8.29
N CYS A 243 21.48 -12.06 7.95
CA CYS A 243 20.43 -12.37 8.90
C CYS A 243 20.72 -13.71 9.58
N SER A 244 20.76 -13.72 10.92
CA SER A 244 20.88 -14.94 11.72
C SER A 244 19.94 -14.82 12.90
N PHE A 245 19.19 -15.88 13.17
CA PHE A 245 18.33 -15.99 14.34
C PHE A 245 18.12 -17.44 14.73
N GLU A 246 17.69 -17.65 15.94
CA GLU A 246 17.30 -18.95 16.48
C GLU A 246 15.83 -18.89 16.89
N LEU A 247 15.13 -19.99 16.69
CA LEU A 247 13.74 -20.17 17.10
C LEU A 247 13.63 -21.42 17.99
N LYS A 248 13.21 -21.22 19.23
CA LYS A 248 13.03 -22.32 20.19
C LYS A 248 11.67 -22.99 20.03
N LYS A 249 11.58 -24.23 20.47
CA LYS A 249 10.31 -24.96 20.45
C LYS A 249 9.27 -24.25 21.33
N GLY A 250 8.09 -23.99 20.78
CA GLY A 250 7.00 -23.29 21.47
C GLY A 250 7.21 -21.78 21.61
N GLU A 251 8.22 -21.22 20.96
CA GLU A 251 8.48 -19.78 20.94
C GLU A 251 7.68 -19.08 19.85
N ILE A 252 7.28 -17.84 20.11
CA ILE A 252 6.78 -16.89 19.11
C ILE A 252 7.87 -15.85 18.92
N LEU A 253 8.59 -15.93 17.80
CA LEU A 253 9.60 -14.96 17.40
C LEU A 253 8.97 -13.86 16.57
N GLY A 254 8.95 -12.64 17.09
CA GLY A 254 8.50 -11.45 16.35
C GLY A 254 9.61 -10.87 15.48
N VAL A 255 9.38 -10.78 14.16
CA VAL A 255 10.29 -10.13 13.21
C VAL A 255 9.71 -8.78 12.81
N ALA A 256 10.26 -7.71 13.36
CA ALA A 256 9.82 -6.34 13.08
C ALA A 256 10.75 -5.65 12.07
N GLY A 257 10.18 -4.75 11.25
CA GLY A 257 10.95 -3.93 10.31
C GLY A 257 10.04 -2.99 9.53
N LEU A 258 10.64 -1.96 8.95
CA LEU A 258 9.94 -1.03 8.06
C LEU A 258 9.48 -1.73 6.78
N VAL A 259 8.53 -1.13 6.08
CA VAL A 259 8.15 -1.55 4.72
C VAL A 259 9.41 -1.55 3.83
N GLY A 260 9.67 -2.68 3.16
CA GLY A 260 10.89 -2.87 2.38
C GLY A 260 12.11 -3.38 3.16
N ALA A 261 11.97 -3.69 4.46
CA ALA A 261 13.02 -4.33 5.25
C ALA A 261 13.28 -5.81 4.86
N GLN A 262 12.61 -6.28 3.82
CA GLN A 262 12.80 -7.61 3.23
C GLN A 262 12.49 -8.79 4.18
N ARG A 263 11.55 -8.57 5.11
CA ARG A 263 11.05 -9.62 6.02
C ARG A 263 10.41 -10.76 5.23
N THR A 264 9.50 -10.41 4.32
CA THR A 264 8.82 -11.36 3.43
C THR A 264 9.82 -12.15 2.59
N GLU A 265 10.81 -11.48 2.00
CA GLU A 265 11.85 -12.11 1.18
C GLU A 265 12.70 -13.10 1.99
N LEU A 266 13.01 -12.77 3.25
CA LEU A 266 13.71 -13.67 4.17
C LEU A 266 12.87 -14.92 4.46
N MET A 267 11.58 -14.74 4.77
CA MET A 267 10.67 -15.85 5.06
C MET A 267 10.42 -16.72 3.82
N GLU A 268 10.25 -16.12 2.65
CA GLU A 268 10.16 -16.83 1.38
C GLU A 268 11.46 -17.59 1.04
N GLY A 269 12.62 -17.03 1.40
CA GLY A 269 13.92 -17.70 1.25
C GLY A 269 14.03 -18.93 2.13
N ILE A 270 13.63 -18.84 3.40
CA ILE A 270 13.63 -19.98 4.33
C ILE A 270 12.64 -21.07 3.87
N PHE A 271 11.51 -20.67 3.30
CA PHE A 271 10.48 -21.61 2.81
C PHE A 271 10.77 -22.18 1.42
N GLY A 272 11.80 -21.66 0.71
CA GLY A 272 12.17 -22.11 -0.63
C GLY A 272 11.32 -21.55 -1.78
N LEU A 273 10.55 -20.47 -1.56
CA LEU A 273 9.90 -19.71 -2.61
C LEU A 273 10.88 -18.80 -3.37
N ARG A 274 11.97 -18.40 -2.71
CA ARG A 274 13.08 -17.66 -3.31
C ARG A 274 14.38 -18.41 -3.14
N ALA A 275 15.18 -18.41 -4.19
CA ALA A 275 16.54 -18.89 -4.07
C ALA A 275 17.39 -17.90 -3.22
N HIS A 276 18.14 -18.40 -2.28
CA HIS A 276 19.19 -17.67 -1.56
C HIS A 276 20.57 -18.18 -2.03
N THR A 277 21.52 -17.26 -2.10
CA THR A 277 22.87 -17.58 -2.63
C THR A 277 23.80 -18.12 -1.57
N THR A 278 23.59 -17.75 -0.30
CA THR A 278 24.39 -18.15 0.85
C THR A 278 23.49 -18.30 2.09
N GLY A 279 23.96 -18.99 3.09
CA GLY A 279 23.26 -19.23 4.35
C GLY A 279 22.98 -20.70 4.57
N ARG A 280 22.68 -21.04 5.81
CA ARG A 280 22.34 -22.41 6.23
C ARG A 280 21.12 -22.37 7.14
N VAL A 281 20.30 -23.40 7.04
CA VAL A 281 19.10 -23.57 7.88
C VAL A 281 19.24 -24.89 8.63
N TRP A 282 18.99 -24.87 9.92
CA TRP A 282 18.93 -26.06 10.75
C TRP A 282 17.53 -26.23 11.31
N ILE A 283 16.99 -27.42 11.24
CA ILE A 283 15.71 -27.77 11.83
C ILE A 283 15.95 -28.97 12.77
N LYS A 284 15.61 -28.81 14.06
CA LYS A 284 15.84 -29.83 15.10
C LYS A 284 17.31 -30.29 15.19
N GLY A 285 18.24 -29.36 14.96
CA GLY A 285 19.69 -29.63 15.01
C GLY A 285 20.29 -30.26 13.74
N GLU A 286 19.48 -30.56 12.72
CA GLU A 286 19.94 -31.09 11.44
C GLU A 286 20.02 -29.93 10.40
N GLU A 287 21.12 -29.85 9.68
CA GLU A 287 21.22 -28.92 8.53
C GLU A 287 20.31 -29.41 7.40
N VAL A 288 19.47 -28.52 6.89
CA VAL A 288 18.50 -28.81 5.83
C VAL A 288 18.74 -27.94 4.61
N HIS A 289 18.54 -28.53 3.44
CA HIS A 289 18.62 -27.82 2.17
C HIS A 289 17.23 -27.67 1.57
N ILE A 290 16.67 -26.47 1.66
CA ILE A 290 15.34 -26.14 1.14
C ILE A 290 15.51 -25.39 -0.18
N LYS A 291 15.21 -26.04 -1.30
CA LYS A 291 15.30 -25.46 -2.65
C LYS A 291 13.94 -25.05 -3.21
N GLN A 292 12.88 -25.64 -2.70
CA GLN A 292 11.50 -25.40 -3.15
C GLN A 292 10.53 -25.58 -1.97
N PRO A 293 9.33 -25.02 -2.02
CA PRO A 293 8.34 -25.11 -0.94
C PRO A 293 8.03 -26.53 -0.44
N ARG A 294 8.06 -27.50 -1.36
CA ARG A 294 7.81 -28.91 -1.03
C ARG A 294 8.84 -29.45 -0.02
N ASP A 295 10.10 -29.01 -0.15
CA ASP A 295 11.17 -29.45 0.77
C ASP A 295 10.89 -28.90 2.19
N ALA A 296 10.45 -27.64 2.31
CA ALA A 296 10.06 -27.03 3.57
C ALA A 296 8.87 -27.75 4.22
N ILE A 297 7.83 -28.05 3.43
CA ILE A 297 6.66 -28.80 3.90
C ILE A 297 7.06 -30.17 4.43
N HIS A 298 7.93 -30.92 3.74
CA HIS A 298 8.45 -32.20 4.20
C HIS A 298 9.30 -32.09 5.47
N LYS A 299 9.88 -30.90 5.74
CA LYS A 299 10.59 -30.61 7.00
C LYS A 299 9.69 -29.97 8.06
N SER A 300 8.36 -30.10 7.90
CA SER A 300 7.36 -29.61 8.85
C SER A 300 7.37 -28.09 9.04
N VAL A 301 7.71 -27.34 7.99
CA VAL A 301 7.63 -25.87 7.95
C VAL A 301 6.43 -25.47 7.12
N ALA A 302 5.68 -24.46 7.56
CA ALA A 302 4.55 -23.88 6.86
C ALA A 302 4.73 -22.35 6.72
N LEU A 303 4.23 -21.78 5.63
CA LEU A 303 4.28 -20.33 5.38
C LEU A 303 2.91 -19.78 5.03
N LEU A 304 2.43 -18.86 5.84
CA LEU A 304 1.31 -17.98 5.52
C LEU A 304 1.86 -16.68 4.95
N THR A 305 1.52 -16.39 3.71
CA THR A 305 2.02 -15.22 2.97
C THR A 305 1.29 -13.94 3.33
N GLU A 306 1.94 -12.78 3.15
CA GLU A 306 1.43 -11.45 3.44
C GLU A 306 0.12 -11.13 2.70
N ASP A 307 0.09 -11.35 1.38
CA ASP A 307 -1.11 -11.08 0.56
C ASP A 307 -2.03 -12.29 0.49
N ARG A 308 -3.03 -12.29 1.40
CA ARG A 308 -4.06 -13.33 1.45
C ARG A 308 -4.78 -13.51 0.12
N ARG A 309 -5.08 -12.43 -0.61
CA ARG A 309 -5.90 -12.49 -1.83
C ARG A 309 -5.11 -12.90 -3.05
N ALA A 310 -3.89 -12.40 -3.19
CA ALA A 310 -3.06 -12.68 -4.36
C ALA A 310 -2.37 -14.05 -4.27
N THR A 311 -1.87 -14.42 -3.10
CA THR A 311 -1.02 -15.62 -2.92
C THR A 311 -1.56 -16.64 -1.93
N GLY A 312 -2.56 -16.27 -1.13
CA GLY A 312 -3.09 -17.13 -0.06
C GLY A 312 -4.28 -17.97 -0.52
N ILE A 313 -5.43 -17.35 -0.82
CA ILE A 313 -6.67 -18.07 -1.11
C ILE A 313 -6.80 -18.45 -2.59
N MET A 314 -7.42 -19.61 -2.82
CA MET A 314 -7.94 -19.97 -4.14
C MET A 314 -9.41 -19.57 -4.22
N GLY A 315 -9.68 -18.30 -4.57
CA GLY A 315 -10.96 -17.62 -4.37
C GLY A 315 -12.19 -18.30 -4.97
N VAL A 316 -12.03 -19.01 -6.08
CA VAL A 316 -13.10 -19.75 -6.77
C VAL A 316 -13.37 -21.13 -6.16
N LEU A 317 -12.40 -21.69 -5.42
CA LEU A 317 -12.52 -23.01 -4.80
C LEU A 317 -13.27 -22.93 -3.47
N SER A 318 -13.80 -24.09 -3.04
CA SER A 318 -14.51 -24.22 -1.78
C SER A 318 -13.59 -24.07 -0.55
N VAL A 319 -14.18 -23.89 0.62
CA VAL A 319 -13.45 -23.91 1.89
C VAL A 319 -12.76 -25.28 2.10
N ALA A 320 -13.45 -26.36 1.74
CA ALA A 320 -12.87 -27.72 1.84
C ALA A 320 -11.65 -27.87 0.96
N ASP A 321 -11.70 -27.44 -0.30
CA ASP A 321 -10.55 -27.49 -1.20
C ASP A 321 -9.40 -26.64 -0.69
N ASN A 322 -9.72 -25.44 -0.19
CA ASN A 322 -8.69 -24.54 0.36
C ASN A 322 -8.01 -25.11 1.61
N ILE A 323 -8.69 -25.86 2.47
CA ILE A 323 -8.09 -26.51 3.64
C ILE A 323 -7.25 -27.71 3.22
N SER A 324 -7.74 -28.54 2.29
CA SER A 324 -7.14 -29.83 1.98
C SER A 324 -5.95 -29.77 1.01
N ILE A 325 -5.85 -28.70 0.18
CA ILE A 325 -4.91 -28.65 -0.93
C ILE A 325 -3.43 -28.81 -0.56
N ALA A 326 -3.04 -28.36 0.63
CA ALA A 326 -1.65 -28.51 1.10
C ALA A 326 -1.36 -29.93 1.66
N SER A 327 -2.39 -30.77 1.84
CA SER A 327 -2.29 -32.10 2.49
C SER A 327 -2.72 -33.23 1.56
N LEU A 328 -2.79 -32.99 0.24
CA LEU A 328 -3.33 -33.95 -0.73
C LEU A 328 -2.59 -35.32 -0.68
N ASP A 329 -1.28 -35.33 -0.46
CA ASP A 329 -0.52 -36.56 -0.37
C ASP A 329 -0.99 -37.46 0.80
N ALA A 330 -1.34 -36.87 1.94
CA ALA A 330 -1.86 -37.60 3.11
C ALA A 330 -3.34 -38.03 2.94
N LEU A 331 -4.06 -37.36 2.02
CA LEU A 331 -5.49 -37.60 1.77
C LEU A 331 -5.75 -38.56 0.61
N ARG A 332 -4.72 -39.21 0.08
CA ARG A 332 -4.85 -40.18 -1.02
C ARG A 332 -5.49 -41.48 -0.57
N LYS A 333 -6.31 -42.04 -1.44
CA LYS A 333 -6.80 -43.39 -1.44
C LYS A 333 -6.22 -44.13 -2.66
N GLY A 334 -5.03 -44.73 -2.50
CA GLY A 334 -4.28 -45.28 -3.63
C GLY A 334 -3.51 -44.24 -4.43
N PRO A 335 -2.98 -44.60 -5.64
CA PRO A 335 -2.04 -43.72 -6.36
C PRO A 335 -2.68 -42.51 -7.03
N ILE A 336 -3.99 -42.50 -7.33
CA ILE A 336 -4.63 -41.51 -8.19
C ILE A 336 -5.84 -40.84 -7.51
N MET A 337 -6.53 -41.50 -6.59
CA MET A 337 -7.79 -41.01 -6.01
C MET A 337 -7.56 -40.33 -4.66
N LEU A 338 -8.41 -39.35 -4.36
CA LEU A 338 -8.50 -38.77 -3.02
C LEU A 338 -9.58 -39.48 -2.18
N ASP A 339 -9.41 -39.46 -0.89
CA ASP A 339 -10.36 -40.04 0.09
C ASP A 339 -11.28 -38.93 0.59
N ASP A 340 -12.47 -38.85 0.00
CA ASP A 340 -13.47 -37.83 0.32
C ASP A 340 -13.87 -37.83 1.81
N LYS A 341 -13.87 -39.05 2.45
CA LYS A 341 -14.17 -39.16 3.88
C LYS A 341 -13.10 -38.49 4.71
N LYS A 342 -11.82 -38.79 4.43
CA LYS A 342 -10.69 -38.13 5.12
C LYS A 342 -10.70 -36.62 4.91
N ILE A 343 -11.04 -36.15 3.72
CA ILE A 343 -11.15 -34.71 3.44
C ILE A 343 -12.24 -34.09 4.31
N LEU A 344 -13.43 -34.69 4.36
CA LEU A 344 -14.54 -34.16 5.16
C LEU A 344 -14.20 -34.15 6.66
N ASP A 345 -13.59 -35.22 7.18
CA ASP A 345 -13.17 -35.34 8.58
C ASP A 345 -12.10 -34.27 8.91
N LEU A 346 -11.10 -34.08 8.03
CA LEU A 346 -10.08 -33.04 8.16
C LEU A 346 -10.70 -31.64 8.23
N VAL A 347 -11.62 -31.35 7.31
CA VAL A 347 -12.31 -30.05 7.22
C VAL A 347 -13.19 -29.82 8.45
N ALA A 348 -13.94 -30.82 8.91
CA ALA A 348 -14.77 -30.72 10.09
C ALA A 348 -13.94 -30.42 11.34
N THR A 349 -12.85 -31.16 11.54
CA THR A 349 -11.92 -30.98 12.66
C THR A 349 -11.30 -29.56 12.66
N ASN A 350 -10.82 -29.09 11.51
CA ASN A 350 -10.18 -27.77 11.43
C ASN A 350 -11.20 -26.63 11.49
N LYS A 351 -12.42 -26.82 10.97
CA LYS A 351 -13.52 -25.85 11.11
C LYS A 351 -13.82 -25.61 12.59
N GLU A 352 -13.91 -26.67 13.39
CA GLU A 352 -14.18 -26.58 14.82
C GLU A 352 -13.01 -25.96 15.57
N LYS A 353 -11.78 -26.48 15.39
CA LYS A 353 -10.57 -25.96 16.06
C LYS A 353 -10.32 -24.47 15.81
N MET A 354 -10.59 -23.99 14.60
CA MET A 354 -10.37 -22.58 14.22
C MET A 354 -11.62 -21.72 14.39
N ALA A 355 -12.72 -22.27 14.85
CA ALA A 355 -14.03 -21.60 14.93
C ALA A 355 -14.38 -20.89 13.62
N ILE A 356 -14.26 -21.58 12.45
CA ILE A 356 -14.52 -21.02 11.14
C ILE A 356 -16.04 -20.93 10.93
N LYS A 357 -16.54 -19.71 10.76
CA LYS A 357 -17.95 -19.44 10.49
C LYS A 357 -18.22 -19.58 9.00
N VAL A 358 -18.76 -20.71 8.58
CA VAL A 358 -19.12 -21.01 7.20
C VAL A 358 -20.38 -21.88 7.15
N PRO A 359 -21.36 -21.58 6.25
CA PRO A 359 -22.60 -22.35 6.14
C PRO A 359 -22.34 -23.81 5.73
N SER A 360 -21.45 -24.04 4.77
CA SER A 360 -21.11 -25.35 4.24
C SER A 360 -19.62 -25.41 3.84
N PRO A 361 -18.94 -26.56 3.99
CA PRO A 361 -17.60 -26.78 3.46
C PRO A 361 -17.46 -26.51 1.94
N LYS A 362 -18.57 -26.66 1.20
CA LYS A 362 -18.62 -26.40 -0.25
C LYS A 362 -18.75 -24.91 -0.61
N THR A 363 -18.91 -24.01 0.37
CA THR A 363 -18.98 -22.58 0.14
C THR A 363 -17.66 -22.05 -0.45
N ALA A 364 -17.74 -21.24 -1.50
CA ALA A 364 -16.55 -20.61 -2.10
C ALA A 364 -15.88 -19.67 -1.09
N ILE A 365 -14.56 -19.78 -0.91
CA ILE A 365 -13.82 -19.03 0.11
C ILE A 365 -13.94 -17.51 -0.07
N LYS A 366 -14.09 -17.02 -1.29
CA LYS A 366 -14.23 -15.59 -1.58
C LYS A 366 -15.44 -14.92 -0.92
N SER A 367 -16.48 -15.71 -0.56
CA SER A 367 -17.70 -15.21 0.08
C SER A 367 -17.56 -15.02 1.59
N LEU A 368 -16.47 -15.49 2.19
CA LEU A 368 -16.23 -15.35 3.62
C LEU A 368 -15.64 -13.98 3.98
N SER A 369 -15.87 -13.55 5.23
CA SER A 369 -15.19 -12.39 5.81
C SER A 369 -13.67 -12.59 5.84
N GLY A 370 -12.91 -11.49 5.87
CA GLY A 370 -11.44 -11.53 5.91
C GLY A 370 -10.88 -12.39 7.04
N GLY A 371 -11.45 -12.29 8.23
CA GLY A 371 -11.05 -13.11 9.38
C GLY A 371 -11.30 -14.60 9.18
N ASN A 372 -12.44 -14.99 8.59
CA ASN A 372 -12.72 -16.40 8.31
C ASN A 372 -11.83 -16.94 7.17
N GLN A 373 -11.54 -16.14 6.14
CA GLN A 373 -10.57 -16.51 5.10
C GLN A 373 -9.20 -16.81 5.72
N GLN A 374 -8.74 -15.97 6.64
CA GLN A 374 -7.46 -16.15 7.31
C GLN A 374 -7.41 -17.42 8.16
N LYS A 375 -8.48 -17.69 8.90
CA LYS A 375 -8.62 -18.94 9.67
C LYS A 375 -8.57 -20.17 8.77
N VAL A 376 -9.17 -20.13 7.56
CA VAL A 376 -9.08 -21.19 6.56
C VAL A 376 -7.64 -21.39 6.09
N LEU A 377 -6.87 -20.33 5.89
CA LEU A 377 -5.47 -20.43 5.50
C LEU A 377 -4.58 -21.02 6.61
N ILE A 378 -4.82 -20.62 7.86
CA ILE A 378 -4.12 -21.22 9.01
C ILE A 378 -4.51 -22.70 9.10
N ALA A 379 -5.78 -23.06 8.97
CA ALA A 379 -6.26 -24.43 8.98
C ALA A 379 -5.63 -25.30 7.88
N ARG A 380 -5.44 -24.75 6.67
CA ARG A 380 -4.72 -25.42 5.56
C ARG A 380 -3.35 -25.90 5.99
N TRP A 381 -2.59 -25.01 6.62
CA TRP A 381 -1.23 -25.37 7.04
C TRP A 381 -1.22 -26.31 8.24
N LEU A 382 -2.13 -26.13 9.20
CA LEU A 382 -2.26 -27.01 10.35
C LEU A 382 -2.68 -28.44 9.97
N ALA A 383 -3.33 -28.62 8.82
CA ALA A 383 -3.65 -29.93 8.26
C ALA A 383 -2.40 -30.82 8.02
N ASN A 384 -1.23 -30.21 7.80
CA ASN A 384 0.07 -30.89 7.68
C ASN A 384 0.80 -31.04 9.02
N ASN A 385 0.18 -30.64 10.13
CA ASN A 385 0.79 -30.68 11.48
C ASN A 385 2.23 -30.11 11.53
N PRO A 386 2.50 -28.88 11.04
CA PRO A 386 3.84 -28.35 10.99
C PRO A 386 4.43 -28.13 12.38
N ASP A 387 5.75 -28.23 12.50
CA ASP A 387 6.48 -27.87 13.73
C ASP A 387 6.79 -26.39 13.78
N VAL A 388 7.03 -25.78 12.62
CA VAL A 388 7.33 -24.34 12.45
C VAL A 388 6.28 -23.69 11.56
N LEU A 389 5.68 -22.62 12.05
CA LEU A 389 4.76 -21.77 11.28
C LEU A 389 5.39 -20.39 11.08
N ILE A 390 5.56 -20.02 9.82
CA ILE A 390 5.93 -18.65 9.42
C ILE A 390 4.64 -17.94 9.05
N LEU A 391 4.31 -16.86 9.78
CA LEU A 391 3.07 -16.10 9.62
C LEU A 391 3.43 -14.67 9.24
N ASP A 392 3.44 -14.38 7.94
CA ASP A 392 3.76 -13.04 7.44
C ASP A 392 2.52 -12.15 7.47
N GLU A 393 2.52 -11.16 8.36
CA GLU A 393 1.41 -10.25 8.64
C GLU A 393 0.02 -10.93 8.75
N PRO A 394 -0.15 -11.93 9.64
CA PRO A 394 -1.35 -12.78 9.67
C PRO A 394 -2.65 -12.05 9.96
N THR A 395 -2.60 -10.79 10.37
CA THR A 395 -3.77 -9.98 10.71
C THR A 395 -3.97 -8.77 9.79
N ARG A 396 -3.27 -8.73 8.66
CA ARG A 396 -3.40 -7.64 7.68
C ARG A 396 -4.78 -7.61 7.03
N GLY A 397 -5.40 -6.43 7.01
CA GLY A 397 -6.71 -6.23 6.37
C GLY A 397 -7.87 -6.99 7.02
N ILE A 398 -7.80 -7.23 8.34
CA ILE A 398 -8.82 -7.94 9.13
C ILE A 398 -9.36 -6.97 10.19
N ASP A 399 -10.64 -7.12 10.53
CA ASP A 399 -11.29 -6.36 11.60
C ASP A 399 -10.69 -6.67 12.99
N VAL A 400 -10.88 -5.73 13.94
CA VAL A 400 -10.25 -5.80 15.27
C VAL A 400 -10.65 -7.06 16.05
N GLY A 401 -11.93 -7.46 15.96
CA GLY A 401 -12.41 -8.65 16.67
C GLY A 401 -11.77 -9.93 16.14
N ALA A 402 -11.70 -10.07 14.82
CA ALA A 402 -11.07 -11.24 14.19
C ALA A 402 -9.54 -11.25 14.38
N LYS A 403 -8.86 -10.09 14.51
CA LYS A 403 -7.44 -10.03 14.87
C LYS A 403 -7.18 -10.67 16.22
N TYR A 404 -7.99 -10.31 17.22
CA TYR A 404 -7.85 -10.89 18.56
C TYR A 404 -8.02 -12.41 18.54
N GLU A 405 -9.02 -12.92 17.82
CA GLU A 405 -9.22 -14.38 17.68
C GLU A 405 -8.00 -15.09 17.05
N ILE A 406 -7.38 -14.46 16.03
CA ILE A 406 -6.17 -15.00 15.40
C ILE A 406 -4.99 -15.00 16.37
N TYR A 407 -4.78 -13.94 17.16
CA TYR A 407 -3.71 -13.91 18.15
C TYR A 407 -3.92 -14.98 19.25
N CYS A 408 -5.16 -15.24 19.67
CA CYS A 408 -5.46 -16.33 20.59
C CYS A 408 -5.08 -17.70 19.98
N ILE A 409 -5.44 -17.93 18.70
CA ILE A 409 -5.06 -19.15 17.98
C ILE A 409 -3.53 -19.32 17.94
N ILE A 410 -2.80 -18.27 17.59
CA ILE A 410 -1.32 -18.28 17.53
C ILE A 410 -0.73 -18.60 18.91
N ALA A 411 -1.21 -17.96 19.97
CA ALA A 411 -0.74 -18.21 21.32
C ALA A 411 -1.01 -19.64 21.79
N ASP A 412 -2.18 -20.21 21.45
CA ASP A 412 -2.52 -21.59 21.80
C ASP A 412 -1.70 -22.62 21.02
N LEU A 413 -1.36 -22.34 19.76
CA LEU A 413 -0.45 -23.16 18.98
C LEU A 413 0.95 -23.18 19.58
N ALA A 414 1.46 -22.04 20.03
CA ALA A 414 2.76 -21.97 20.71
C ALA A 414 2.76 -22.77 22.02
N LYS A 415 1.70 -22.67 22.84
CA LYS A 415 1.52 -23.50 24.05
C LYS A 415 1.49 -25.00 23.75
N GLN A 416 0.99 -25.39 22.58
CA GLN A 416 1.03 -26.78 22.10
C GLN A 416 2.41 -27.22 21.58
N GLY A 417 3.43 -26.38 21.68
CA GLY A 417 4.81 -26.62 21.29
C GLY A 417 5.12 -26.35 19.81
N LYS A 418 4.25 -25.64 19.08
CA LYS A 418 4.56 -25.16 17.75
C LYS A 418 5.46 -23.94 17.85
N SER A 419 6.48 -23.88 17.02
CA SER A 419 7.39 -22.72 16.93
C SER A 419 6.87 -21.76 15.85
N ILE A 420 6.77 -20.46 16.17
CA ILE A 420 6.11 -19.50 15.30
C ILE A 420 7.04 -18.32 15.01
N ILE A 421 7.15 -17.94 13.74
CA ILE A 421 7.78 -16.69 13.30
C ILE A 421 6.64 -15.78 12.83
N MET A 422 6.56 -14.56 13.36
CA MET A 422 5.50 -13.61 13.02
C MET A 422 6.08 -12.23 12.66
#